data_3f4f2e4468397304cf7f1bf3cab304bc
#
_entry.id   3f4f2e4468397304cf7f1bf3cab304bc
#
_cell.length_a   1.000
_cell.length_b   1.000
_cell.length_c   1.000
_cell.angle_alpha   90.00
_cell.angle_beta   90.00
_cell.angle_gamma   90.00
#
_symmetry.space_group_name_H-M   'P 1'
#
loop_
_entity.id
_entity.type
_entity.pdbx_description
1 polymer ?
#
loop_
_entity_poly.entity_id
_entity_poly.type
_entity_poly.pdbx_seq_one_letter_code
_entity_poly.pdbx_strand_id
1 'polypeptide(L)'
;MLRYCTAGESHGEALVAFLSGMPAGLKVDQSFVDRELWRRQQGYGRGGRMKIERDTARILSGVRHGRTIGSPIAVLLENKDWKNWTDALPVEPGDPSKHKRVPSPRPGHADLAGALKYNFPEARYVLERASARETAARVAIGALAKLFLRELGIEVLSHVIAVGGAAGREEVAWSAIAELYRREEVLLNCADASDEARMKEEVDRALQSGDSVGGVFEVVAHGVPPGLGTYAQWDERLDALLAAAVMSLQAVKAVEVGAGISAASSLGSAVHDEIGYEKTSGFSGFTRARNNAGGIEGGVSNGEEIRVRGYLKPISTLRRPLQSVDFATREPVKAAYERSDVCVVPAAGVAAEAMVALTLARCALEKFGGDSVGETQRNLRGYLEQLKSY
;
A
#
# COMPACT_ATOMS: atom_id res chain seq x y z
N MET A 1 7.19 -5.59 19.64
CA MET A 1 6.55 -4.61 18.72
C MET A 1 7.09 -4.79 17.30
N LEU A 2 6.22 -4.97 16.31
CA LEU A 2 6.60 -5.07 14.90
C LEU A 2 7.09 -3.71 14.38
N ARG A 3 8.29 -3.69 13.76
CA ARG A 3 8.92 -2.47 13.20
C ARG A 3 9.53 -2.78 11.84
N TYR A 4 9.54 -1.79 10.97
CA TYR A 4 10.16 -1.93 9.66
C TYR A 4 10.80 -0.61 9.20
N CYS A 5 11.74 -0.73 8.29
CA CYS A 5 12.27 0.39 7.51
C CYS A 5 12.61 -0.07 6.10
N THR A 6 12.73 0.90 5.18
CA THR A 6 13.12 0.67 3.79
C THR A 6 14.25 1.61 3.41
N ALA A 7 15.14 1.16 2.54
CA ALA A 7 16.24 1.92 1.99
C ALA A 7 16.39 1.63 0.49
N GLY A 8 17.26 2.40 -0.16
CA GLY A 8 17.54 2.27 -1.60
C GLY A 8 16.86 3.34 -2.45
N GLU A 9 17.38 3.52 -3.63
CA GLU A 9 17.02 4.51 -4.64
C GLU A 9 16.36 3.84 -5.84
N SER A 10 15.58 4.61 -6.60
CA SER A 10 14.84 4.11 -7.77
C SER A 10 15.75 3.48 -8.84
N HIS A 11 16.94 4.06 -9.03
CA HIS A 11 17.95 3.60 -9.99
C HIS A 11 19.27 3.22 -9.31
N GLY A 12 19.28 3.04 -7.97
CA GLY A 12 20.38 2.45 -7.23
C GLY A 12 20.48 0.93 -7.46
N GLU A 13 21.46 0.27 -6.85
CA GLU A 13 21.73 -1.16 -7.02
C GLU A 13 20.53 -2.04 -6.60
N ALA A 14 19.95 -1.72 -5.45
CA ALA A 14 18.82 -2.47 -4.89
C ALA A 14 17.94 -1.63 -3.98
N LEU A 15 16.73 -2.12 -3.73
CA LEU A 15 15.93 -1.73 -2.59
C LEU A 15 16.15 -2.72 -1.45
N VAL A 16 16.17 -2.21 -0.23
CA VAL A 16 16.31 -3.03 0.97
C VAL A 16 15.13 -2.76 1.89
N ALA A 17 14.57 -3.81 2.46
CA ALA A 17 13.59 -3.73 3.54
C ALA A 17 14.08 -4.49 4.77
N PHE A 18 13.76 -3.96 5.92
CA PHE A 18 14.09 -4.54 7.20
C PHE A 18 12.82 -4.66 8.05
N LEU A 19 12.55 -5.86 8.55
CA LEU A 19 11.38 -6.16 9.39
C LEU A 19 11.84 -6.85 10.66
N SER A 20 11.50 -6.29 11.82
CA SER A 20 11.81 -6.88 13.14
C SER A 20 10.53 -7.07 13.97
N GLY A 21 10.56 -8.03 14.89
CA GLY A 21 9.44 -8.36 15.77
C GLY A 21 8.43 -9.34 15.15
N MET A 22 8.77 -9.99 14.04
CA MET A 22 7.97 -11.10 13.50
C MET A 22 8.20 -12.35 14.37
N PRO A 23 7.13 -13.02 14.88
CA PRO A 23 7.25 -14.22 15.70
C PRO A 23 7.98 -15.36 14.98
N ALA A 24 8.66 -16.20 15.76
CA ALA A 24 9.29 -17.41 15.23
C ALA A 24 8.25 -18.43 14.75
N GLY A 25 8.64 -19.24 13.74
CA GLY A 25 7.83 -20.36 13.27
C GLY A 25 6.85 -20.01 12.13
N LEU A 26 6.72 -18.74 11.71
CA LEU A 26 5.92 -18.40 10.54
C LEU A 26 6.49 -19.10 9.31
N LYS A 27 5.65 -19.86 8.59
CA LYS A 27 6.02 -20.44 7.30
C LYS A 27 6.08 -19.32 6.26
N VAL A 28 7.25 -19.13 5.69
CA VAL A 28 7.48 -18.15 4.62
C VAL A 28 7.34 -18.84 3.28
N ASP A 29 6.33 -18.45 2.52
CA ASP A 29 6.13 -18.86 1.14
C ASP A 29 6.74 -17.81 0.21
N GLN A 30 7.89 -18.12 -0.37
CA GLN A 30 8.58 -17.22 -1.31
C GLN A 30 7.73 -16.94 -2.54
N SER A 31 7.00 -17.93 -3.04
CA SER A 31 6.15 -17.75 -4.23
C SER A 31 5.00 -16.77 -3.96
N PHE A 32 4.50 -16.74 -2.74
CA PHE A 32 3.51 -15.74 -2.32
C PHE A 32 4.11 -14.33 -2.28
N VAL A 33 5.32 -14.16 -1.73
CA VAL A 33 6.00 -12.86 -1.70
C VAL A 33 6.24 -12.34 -3.13
N ASP A 34 6.73 -13.20 -4.02
CA ASP A 34 7.01 -12.84 -5.42
C ASP A 34 5.70 -12.56 -6.20
N ARG A 35 4.59 -13.24 -5.86
CA ARG A 35 3.27 -12.95 -6.41
C ARG A 35 2.75 -11.57 -5.99
N GLU A 36 2.91 -11.17 -4.73
CA GLU A 36 2.52 -9.83 -4.28
C GLU A 36 3.34 -8.73 -5.00
N LEU A 37 4.62 -8.96 -5.21
CA LEU A 37 5.48 -8.08 -6.01
C LEU A 37 5.02 -8.02 -7.47
N TRP A 38 4.68 -9.16 -8.07
CA TRP A 38 4.10 -9.23 -9.41
C TRP A 38 2.79 -8.46 -9.50
N ARG A 39 1.85 -8.62 -8.55
CA ARG A 39 0.58 -7.88 -8.51
C ARG A 39 0.80 -6.37 -8.50
N ARG A 40 1.77 -5.89 -7.71
CA ARG A 40 2.14 -4.48 -7.68
C ARG A 40 2.61 -3.96 -9.04
N GLN A 41 3.18 -4.80 -9.88
CA GLN A 41 3.67 -4.42 -11.20
C GLN A 41 2.58 -4.44 -12.29
N GLN A 42 1.43 -5.03 -12.03
CA GLN A 42 0.31 -5.11 -12.96
C GLN A 42 -0.45 -3.78 -13.08
N GLY A 43 -1.36 -3.72 -14.03
CA GLY A 43 -2.29 -2.62 -14.23
C GLY A 43 -2.24 -2.04 -15.64
N TYR A 44 -3.38 -1.56 -16.12
CA TYR A 44 -3.52 -0.87 -17.39
C TYR A 44 -2.97 0.56 -17.30
N GLY A 45 -2.31 1.04 -18.34
CA GLY A 45 -1.65 2.36 -18.34
C GLY A 45 -0.26 2.39 -17.71
N ARG A 46 0.32 1.20 -17.43
CA ARG A 46 1.69 1.09 -16.92
C ARG A 46 2.73 1.36 -18.01
N GLY A 47 3.82 2.03 -17.63
CA GLY A 47 4.93 2.36 -18.52
C GLY A 47 5.79 1.16 -18.91
N GLY A 48 6.60 1.31 -19.95
CA GLY A 48 7.45 0.24 -20.51
C GLY A 48 8.48 -0.35 -19.54
N ARG A 49 8.82 0.34 -18.44
CA ARG A 49 9.74 -0.17 -17.39
C ARG A 49 9.20 -1.45 -16.76
N MET A 50 7.88 -1.57 -16.59
CA MET A 50 7.25 -2.75 -15.98
C MET A 50 7.40 -4.02 -16.83
N LYS A 51 7.72 -3.90 -18.12
CA LYS A 51 7.99 -5.05 -18.99
C LYS A 51 9.39 -5.64 -18.78
N ILE A 52 10.31 -4.85 -18.23
CA ILE A 52 11.74 -5.22 -18.03
C ILE A 52 11.96 -5.74 -16.62
N GLU A 53 11.34 -5.12 -15.62
CA GLU A 53 11.49 -5.46 -14.21
C GLU A 53 10.47 -6.53 -13.81
N ARG A 54 10.97 -7.70 -13.44
CA ARG A 54 10.23 -8.68 -12.63
C ARG A 54 10.87 -8.67 -11.26
N ASP A 55 10.19 -8.02 -10.31
CA ASP A 55 10.67 -7.95 -8.93
C ASP A 55 10.59 -9.34 -8.29
N THR A 56 11.69 -9.74 -7.67
CA THR A 56 11.78 -10.91 -6.80
C THR A 56 12.46 -10.51 -5.51
N ALA A 57 11.99 -11.04 -4.40
CA ALA A 57 12.56 -10.74 -3.09
C ALA A 57 13.61 -11.79 -2.70
N ARG A 58 14.82 -11.35 -2.34
CA ARG A 58 15.83 -12.20 -1.73
C ARG A 58 15.88 -11.96 -0.23
N ILE A 59 15.48 -12.94 0.55
CA ILE A 59 15.55 -12.88 2.02
C ILE A 59 16.97 -13.24 2.45
N LEU A 60 17.64 -12.32 3.16
CA LEU A 60 19.04 -12.46 3.57
C LEU A 60 19.17 -12.99 5.00
N SER A 61 18.23 -12.67 5.89
CA SER A 61 18.27 -13.03 7.32
C SER A 61 16.86 -13.25 7.89
N GLY A 62 16.79 -13.76 9.11
CA GLY A 62 15.56 -13.91 9.87
C GLY A 62 14.67 -15.11 9.49
N VAL A 63 15.03 -15.82 8.42
CA VAL A 63 14.33 -17.03 7.95
C VAL A 63 15.34 -18.16 7.72
N ARG A 64 15.03 -19.36 8.23
CA ARG A 64 15.81 -20.57 8.01
C ARG A 64 14.87 -21.75 7.76
N HIS A 65 15.22 -22.62 6.81
CA HIS A 65 14.36 -23.74 6.39
C HIS A 65 12.89 -23.33 6.14
N GLY A 66 12.69 -22.14 5.50
CA GLY A 66 11.37 -21.64 5.18
C GLY A 66 10.53 -21.15 6.38
N ARG A 67 11.15 -20.93 7.55
CA ARG A 67 10.45 -20.41 8.73
C ARG A 67 11.19 -19.26 9.37
N THR A 68 10.44 -18.30 9.90
CA THR A 68 10.99 -17.21 10.72
C THR A 68 11.61 -17.77 12.01
N ILE A 69 12.66 -17.10 12.48
CA ILE A 69 13.40 -17.52 13.68
C ILE A 69 13.38 -16.47 14.81
N GLY A 70 12.45 -15.49 14.75
CA GLY A 70 12.32 -14.41 15.74
C GLY A 70 13.39 -13.30 15.61
N SER A 71 14.38 -13.46 14.74
CA SER A 71 15.39 -12.42 14.48
C SER A 71 14.96 -11.49 13.34
N PRO A 72 15.61 -10.32 13.20
CA PRO A 72 15.29 -9.38 12.14
C PRO A 72 15.41 -9.99 10.74
N ILE A 73 14.43 -9.70 9.90
CA ILE A 73 14.35 -10.14 8.50
C ILE A 73 14.85 -8.99 7.61
N ALA A 74 15.90 -9.24 6.83
CA ALA A 74 16.38 -8.35 5.79
C ALA A 74 15.99 -8.92 4.42
N VAL A 75 15.39 -8.06 3.58
CA VAL A 75 14.96 -8.40 2.23
C VAL A 75 15.65 -7.46 1.25
N LEU A 76 16.13 -7.99 0.16
CA LEU A 76 16.77 -7.26 -0.92
C LEU A 76 16.00 -7.49 -2.22
N LEU A 77 15.76 -6.40 -2.97
CA LEU A 77 15.19 -6.42 -4.31
C LEU A 77 16.15 -5.73 -5.26
N GLU A 78 16.77 -6.49 -6.16
CA GLU A 78 17.73 -5.97 -7.14
C GLU A 78 17.04 -5.10 -8.18
N ASN A 79 17.63 -3.97 -8.52
CA ASN A 79 17.20 -3.14 -9.64
C ASN A 79 17.91 -3.59 -10.92
N LYS A 80 17.19 -4.24 -11.82
CA LYS A 80 17.75 -4.78 -13.08
C LYS A 80 18.31 -3.70 -14.00
N ASP A 81 17.85 -2.46 -13.86
CA ASP A 81 18.33 -1.31 -14.64
C ASP A 81 19.61 -0.70 -14.07
N TRP A 82 20.10 -1.14 -12.90
CA TRP A 82 21.31 -0.61 -12.24
C TRP A 82 22.54 -0.54 -13.13
N LYS A 83 22.73 -1.54 -13.99
CA LYS A 83 23.85 -1.57 -14.95
C LYS A 83 23.95 -0.33 -15.85
N ASN A 84 22.84 0.40 -16.07
CA ASN A 84 22.79 1.62 -16.86
C ASN A 84 23.00 2.89 -16.01
N TRP A 85 23.21 2.73 -14.70
CA TRP A 85 23.27 3.81 -13.72
C TRP A 85 24.53 3.80 -12.87
N THR A 86 25.39 2.77 -12.98
CA THR A 86 26.62 2.62 -12.19
C THR A 86 27.51 3.85 -12.25
N ASP A 87 27.68 4.44 -13.42
CA ASP A 87 28.49 5.65 -13.60
C ASP A 87 27.75 6.95 -13.23
N ALA A 88 26.41 6.92 -13.32
CA ALA A 88 25.59 8.12 -13.09
C ALA A 88 25.27 8.33 -11.60
N LEU A 89 25.20 7.27 -10.82
CA LEU A 89 24.87 7.28 -9.39
C LEU A 89 25.79 6.35 -8.57
N PRO A 90 27.11 6.42 -8.71
CA PRO A 90 28.02 5.61 -7.89
C PRO A 90 27.92 5.99 -6.43
N VAL A 91 28.19 5.05 -5.52
CA VAL A 91 28.31 5.30 -4.08
C VAL A 91 29.65 5.97 -3.77
N GLU A 92 30.71 5.50 -4.40
CA GLU A 92 32.04 6.10 -4.31
C GLU A 92 32.18 7.36 -5.17
N PRO A 93 33.19 8.19 -4.95
CA PRO A 93 33.46 9.34 -5.81
C PRO A 93 33.60 8.91 -7.27
N GLY A 94 32.77 9.50 -8.12
CA GLY A 94 32.71 9.20 -9.56
C GLY A 94 32.97 10.43 -10.42
N ASP A 95 32.88 10.26 -11.74
CA ASP A 95 32.98 11.34 -12.72
C ASP A 95 31.71 12.21 -12.70
N PRO A 96 31.78 13.49 -12.27
CA PRO A 96 30.60 14.36 -12.22
C PRO A 96 29.93 14.59 -13.59
N SER A 97 30.66 14.40 -14.71
CA SER A 97 30.10 14.56 -16.05
C SER A 97 29.12 13.45 -16.43
N LYS A 98 29.19 12.30 -15.75
CA LYS A 98 28.29 11.16 -15.93
C LYS A 98 26.98 11.31 -15.17
N HIS A 99 26.90 12.24 -14.24
CA HIS A 99 25.70 12.47 -13.43
C HIS A 99 24.50 12.92 -14.28
N LYS A 100 23.40 12.18 -14.18
CA LYS A 100 22.15 12.46 -14.91
C LYS A 100 21.30 13.47 -14.13
N ARG A 101 21.61 14.77 -14.26
CA ARG A 101 20.94 15.85 -13.54
C ARG A 101 19.45 15.95 -13.87
N VAL A 102 18.67 16.42 -12.89
CA VAL A 102 17.27 16.85 -13.05
C VAL A 102 17.19 18.34 -12.75
N PRO A 103 17.47 19.20 -13.74
CA PRO A 103 17.68 20.64 -13.54
C PRO A 103 16.40 21.42 -13.31
N SER A 104 15.22 20.87 -13.60
CA SER A 104 13.93 21.54 -13.41
C SER A 104 12.96 20.66 -12.62
N PRO A 105 12.37 21.19 -11.52
CA PRO A 105 11.47 20.42 -10.68
C PRO A 105 10.14 20.14 -11.37
N ARG A 106 9.56 18.98 -11.13
CA ARG A 106 8.22 18.61 -11.62
C ARG A 106 7.15 19.18 -10.67
N PRO A 107 6.18 19.96 -11.17
CA PRO A 107 5.04 20.38 -10.38
C PRO A 107 4.29 19.17 -9.78
N GLY A 108 3.95 19.25 -8.50
CA GLY A 108 3.25 18.18 -7.81
C GLY A 108 4.12 17.00 -7.35
N HIS A 109 5.44 17.02 -7.61
CA HIS A 109 6.42 16.07 -7.08
C HIS A 109 7.19 16.66 -5.89
N ALA A 110 7.96 15.82 -5.18
CA ALA A 110 8.80 16.26 -4.07
C ALA A 110 10.04 17.08 -4.53
N ASP A 111 10.30 17.19 -5.82
CA ASP A 111 11.55 17.71 -6.41
C ASP A 111 11.99 19.05 -5.82
N LEU A 112 11.13 20.06 -5.85
CA LEU A 112 11.47 21.39 -5.32
C LEU A 112 11.55 21.41 -3.80
N ALA A 113 10.51 20.90 -3.13
CA ALA A 113 10.46 20.91 -1.66
C ALA A 113 11.60 20.08 -1.05
N GLY A 114 11.92 18.94 -1.65
CA GLY A 114 13.02 18.09 -1.21
C GLY A 114 14.38 18.71 -1.46
N ALA A 115 14.60 19.31 -2.64
CA ALA A 115 15.85 20.01 -2.96
C ALA A 115 16.09 21.18 -1.98
N LEU A 116 15.07 21.97 -1.70
CA LEU A 116 15.14 23.07 -0.71
C LEU A 116 15.45 22.53 0.71
N LYS A 117 14.77 21.45 1.13
CA LYS A 117 14.96 20.85 2.46
C LYS A 117 16.39 20.38 2.70
N TYR A 118 16.97 19.73 1.70
CA TYR A 118 18.31 19.12 1.82
C TYR A 118 19.43 19.95 1.21
N ASN A 119 19.11 21.15 0.72
CA ASN A 119 20.05 22.07 0.06
C ASN A 119 20.75 21.44 -1.14
N PHE A 120 19.97 20.72 -1.98
CA PHE A 120 20.47 20.16 -3.24
C PHE A 120 20.37 21.18 -4.38
N PRO A 121 21.37 21.24 -5.28
CA PRO A 121 21.38 22.17 -6.40
C PRO A 121 20.47 21.71 -7.57
N GLU A 122 19.87 20.55 -7.46
CA GLU A 122 18.99 19.93 -8.47
C GLU A 122 18.20 18.77 -7.85
N ALA A 123 17.28 18.14 -8.61
CA ALA A 123 16.30 17.22 -8.02
C ALA A 123 16.63 15.73 -8.11
N ARG A 124 17.75 15.31 -8.71
CA ARG A 124 18.07 13.88 -8.94
C ARG A 124 17.96 13.04 -7.66
N TYR A 125 18.62 13.44 -6.60
CA TYR A 125 18.63 12.65 -5.34
C TYR A 125 17.26 12.63 -4.65
N VAL A 126 16.49 13.71 -4.78
CA VAL A 126 15.10 13.74 -4.28
C VAL A 126 14.24 12.76 -5.08
N LEU A 127 14.34 12.79 -6.41
CA LEU A 127 13.59 11.90 -7.30
C LEU A 127 13.87 10.43 -6.99
N GLU A 128 15.14 10.09 -6.78
CA GLU A 128 15.57 8.71 -6.52
C GLU A 128 14.85 8.11 -5.30
N ARG A 129 14.77 8.85 -4.20
CA ARG A 129 14.15 8.35 -2.97
C ARG A 129 12.65 8.59 -2.90
N ALA A 130 12.12 9.68 -3.47
CA ALA A 130 10.69 9.99 -3.47
C ALA A 130 9.88 9.15 -4.47
N SER A 131 10.54 8.35 -5.28
CA SER A 131 9.94 7.48 -6.28
C SER A 131 9.06 6.41 -5.64
N ALA A 132 7.89 6.12 -6.25
CA ALA A 132 7.01 5.02 -5.86
C ALA A 132 7.66 3.62 -6.05
N ARG A 133 8.84 3.53 -6.66
CA ARG A 133 9.66 2.31 -6.72
C ARG A 133 9.92 1.73 -5.31
N GLU A 134 10.11 2.60 -4.32
CA GLU A 134 10.29 2.24 -2.90
C GLU A 134 9.18 1.34 -2.36
N THR A 135 7.94 1.46 -2.86
CA THR A 135 6.83 0.61 -2.42
C THR A 135 7.03 -0.88 -2.71
N ALA A 136 7.93 -1.27 -3.62
CA ALA A 136 8.29 -2.68 -3.81
C ALA A 136 8.88 -3.29 -2.52
N ALA A 137 9.74 -2.55 -1.82
CA ALA A 137 10.28 -2.96 -0.53
C ALA A 137 9.19 -3.11 0.54
N ARG A 138 8.21 -2.18 0.58
CA ARG A 138 7.04 -2.29 1.49
C ARG A 138 6.19 -3.50 1.16
N VAL A 139 5.93 -3.78 -0.11
CA VAL A 139 5.14 -4.94 -0.55
C VAL A 139 5.81 -6.25 -0.16
N ALA A 140 7.14 -6.35 -0.30
CA ALA A 140 7.87 -7.57 0.07
C ALA A 140 7.72 -7.91 1.57
N ILE A 141 7.90 -6.92 2.46
CA ILE A 141 7.70 -7.15 3.92
C ILE A 141 6.23 -7.21 4.30
N GLY A 142 5.36 -6.48 3.61
CA GLY A 142 3.91 -6.57 3.77
C GLY A 142 3.36 -7.95 3.41
N ALA A 143 3.96 -8.63 2.43
CA ALA A 143 3.62 -10.02 2.12
C ALA A 143 3.93 -10.97 3.31
N LEU A 144 5.02 -10.74 4.04
CA LEU A 144 5.31 -11.49 5.29
C LEU A 144 4.27 -11.21 6.37
N ALA A 145 3.82 -9.95 6.50
CA ALA A 145 2.74 -9.59 7.41
C ALA A 145 1.41 -10.25 6.99
N LYS A 146 1.09 -10.30 5.70
CA LYS A 146 -0.10 -11.02 5.19
C LYS A 146 -0.05 -12.53 5.50
N LEU A 147 1.13 -13.16 5.35
CA LEU A 147 1.31 -14.56 5.73
C LEU A 147 1.07 -14.78 7.25
N PHE A 148 1.57 -13.86 8.09
CA PHE A 148 1.31 -13.92 9.52
C PHE A 148 -0.17 -13.71 9.86
N LEU A 149 -0.84 -12.75 9.24
CA LEU A 149 -2.25 -12.49 9.45
C LEU A 149 -3.13 -13.68 9.03
N ARG A 150 -2.76 -14.40 7.97
CA ARG A 150 -3.44 -15.64 7.56
C ARG A 150 -3.39 -16.75 8.63
N GLU A 151 -2.30 -16.83 9.39
CA GLU A 151 -2.22 -17.75 10.55
C GLU A 151 -3.21 -17.38 11.67
N LEU A 152 -3.76 -16.15 11.63
CA LEU A 152 -4.78 -15.65 12.55
C LEU A 152 -6.18 -15.60 11.91
N GLY A 153 -6.34 -16.09 10.66
CA GLY A 153 -7.61 -16.07 9.93
C GLY A 153 -7.95 -14.73 9.29
N ILE A 154 -6.99 -13.81 9.15
CA ILE A 154 -7.19 -12.48 8.58
C ILE A 154 -6.61 -12.43 7.17
N GLU A 155 -7.40 -11.98 6.21
CA GLU A 155 -6.96 -11.72 4.84
C GLU A 155 -7.09 -10.25 4.47
N VAL A 156 -6.14 -9.73 3.67
CA VAL A 156 -6.10 -8.32 3.25
C VAL A 156 -5.94 -8.25 1.74
N LEU A 157 -6.92 -7.68 1.06
CA LEU A 157 -6.96 -7.52 -0.40
C LEU A 157 -7.46 -6.13 -0.78
N SER A 158 -7.20 -5.69 -2.01
CA SER A 158 -7.69 -4.43 -2.54
C SER A 158 -8.41 -4.59 -3.86
N HIS A 159 -9.25 -3.61 -4.17
CA HIS A 159 -9.85 -3.42 -5.48
C HIS A 159 -9.90 -1.92 -5.82
N VAL A 160 -10.17 -1.59 -7.09
CA VAL A 160 -10.27 -0.21 -7.56
C VAL A 160 -11.75 0.17 -7.64
N ILE A 161 -12.08 1.33 -7.07
CA ILE A 161 -13.43 1.91 -7.07
C ILE A 161 -13.58 2.94 -8.18
N ALA A 162 -12.54 3.75 -8.46
CA ALA A 162 -12.64 4.81 -9.45
C ALA A 162 -11.29 5.05 -10.15
N VAL A 163 -11.36 5.44 -11.43
CA VAL A 163 -10.23 6.00 -12.18
C VAL A 163 -10.74 7.22 -12.94
N GLY A 164 -10.08 8.38 -12.75
CA GLY A 164 -10.52 9.63 -13.35
C GLY A 164 -11.94 10.00 -12.96
N GLY A 165 -12.78 10.26 -13.95
CA GLY A 165 -14.20 10.54 -13.77
C GLY A 165 -15.11 9.30 -13.74
N ALA A 166 -14.56 8.11 -13.98
CA ALA A 166 -15.32 6.86 -13.97
C ALA A 166 -15.28 6.23 -12.58
N ALA A 167 -16.43 6.18 -11.91
CA ALA A 167 -16.63 5.47 -10.66
C ALA A 167 -17.40 4.16 -10.89
N GLY A 168 -17.05 3.13 -10.15
CA GLY A 168 -17.73 1.85 -10.07
C GLY A 168 -18.57 1.71 -8.80
N ARG A 169 -18.94 0.49 -8.47
CA ARG A 169 -19.68 0.16 -7.25
C ARG A 169 -18.80 0.37 -6.03
N GLU A 170 -19.35 1.02 -5.01
CA GLU A 170 -18.67 1.25 -3.74
C GLU A 170 -18.74 0.02 -2.82
N GLU A 171 -19.87 -0.67 -2.81
CA GLU A 171 -20.06 -1.88 -2.00
C GLU A 171 -19.78 -3.12 -2.84
N VAL A 172 -18.62 -3.72 -2.61
CA VAL A 172 -18.18 -4.96 -3.25
C VAL A 172 -18.03 -6.04 -2.19
N ALA A 173 -18.69 -7.19 -2.40
CA ALA A 173 -18.59 -8.32 -1.49
C ALA A 173 -17.17 -8.90 -1.47
N TRP A 174 -16.72 -9.37 -0.31
CA TRP A 174 -15.42 -10.01 -0.16
C TRP A 174 -15.16 -11.11 -1.18
N SER A 175 -16.16 -11.95 -1.47
CA SER A 175 -16.03 -13.04 -2.45
C SER A 175 -15.63 -12.55 -3.84
N ALA A 176 -16.16 -11.40 -4.29
CA ALA A 176 -15.80 -10.80 -5.57
C ALA A 176 -14.37 -10.23 -5.55
N ILE A 177 -13.94 -9.63 -4.43
CA ILE A 177 -12.56 -9.16 -4.26
C ILE A 177 -11.57 -10.33 -4.23
N ALA A 178 -11.94 -11.43 -3.55
CA ALA A 178 -11.14 -12.64 -3.51
C ALA A 178 -11.02 -13.32 -4.90
N GLU A 179 -12.05 -13.19 -5.75
CA GLU A 179 -12.01 -13.64 -7.15
C GLU A 179 -11.02 -12.82 -7.97
N LEU A 180 -10.99 -11.49 -7.82
CA LEU A 180 -10.00 -10.62 -8.46
C LEU A 180 -8.57 -11.06 -8.14
N TYR A 181 -8.30 -11.42 -6.89
CA TYR A 181 -6.98 -11.87 -6.46
C TYR A 181 -6.49 -13.12 -7.20
N ARG A 182 -7.40 -13.99 -7.66
CA ARG A 182 -7.06 -15.23 -8.36
C ARG A 182 -6.74 -15.05 -9.84
N ARG A 183 -7.07 -13.88 -10.42
CA ARG A 183 -6.84 -13.61 -11.84
C ARG A 183 -5.34 -13.64 -12.17
N GLU A 184 -5.01 -14.19 -13.33
CA GLU A 184 -3.65 -14.22 -13.88
C GLU A 184 -3.29 -12.92 -14.60
N GLU A 185 -4.29 -12.16 -15.07
CA GLU A 185 -4.14 -10.84 -15.67
C GLU A 185 -4.92 -9.82 -14.86
N VAL A 186 -4.26 -8.72 -14.50
CA VAL A 186 -4.86 -7.61 -13.76
C VAL A 186 -4.82 -6.37 -14.64
N LEU A 187 -5.99 -5.92 -15.14
CA LEU A 187 -6.12 -4.65 -15.86
C LEU A 187 -6.21 -3.48 -14.88
N LEU A 188 -7.41 -3.25 -14.33
CA LEU A 188 -7.61 -2.18 -13.34
C LEU A 188 -8.02 -2.70 -11.96
N ASN A 189 -8.10 -4.02 -11.78
CA ASN A 189 -8.47 -4.65 -10.51
C ASN A 189 -9.86 -4.20 -10.02
N CYS A 190 -10.80 -3.98 -10.95
CA CYS A 190 -12.19 -3.64 -10.66
C CYS A 190 -13.06 -4.89 -10.64
N ALA A 191 -14.01 -4.97 -9.70
CA ALA A 191 -14.87 -6.15 -9.53
C ALA A 191 -15.93 -6.30 -10.63
N ASP A 192 -16.42 -5.18 -11.18
CA ASP A 192 -17.40 -5.17 -12.26
C ASP A 192 -16.71 -4.89 -13.61
N ALA A 193 -16.96 -5.76 -14.60
CA ALA A 193 -16.33 -5.65 -15.91
C ALA A 193 -16.78 -4.41 -16.72
N SER A 194 -18.03 -3.95 -16.53
CA SER A 194 -18.54 -2.75 -17.21
C SER A 194 -17.94 -1.48 -16.60
N ASP A 195 -17.75 -1.46 -15.28
CA ASP A 195 -17.06 -0.38 -14.58
C ASP A 195 -15.57 -0.35 -14.98
N GLU A 196 -14.92 -1.51 -15.06
CA GLU A 196 -13.52 -1.62 -15.51
C GLU A 196 -13.32 -1.10 -16.92
N ALA A 197 -14.27 -1.37 -17.84
CA ALA A 197 -14.24 -0.86 -19.21
C ALA A 197 -14.33 0.68 -19.25
N ARG A 198 -15.23 1.31 -18.48
CA ARG A 198 -15.34 2.77 -18.36
C ARG A 198 -14.07 3.41 -17.75
N MET A 199 -13.50 2.79 -16.73
CA MET A 199 -12.25 3.23 -16.12
C MET A 199 -11.08 3.12 -17.12
N LYS A 200 -11.06 2.09 -17.96
CA LYS A 200 -10.07 1.94 -19.01
C LYS A 200 -10.14 3.08 -20.04
N GLU A 201 -11.34 3.53 -20.41
CA GLU A 201 -11.53 4.67 -21.30
C GLU A 201 -10.93 5.97 -20.71
N GLU A 202 -11.03 6.17 -19.40
CA GLU A 202 -10.36 7.31 -18.73
C GLU A 202 -8.82 7.25 -18.87
N VAL A 203 -8.24 6.05 -18.72
CA VAL A 203 -6.79 5.86 -18.92
C VAL A 203 -6.41 6.13 -20.37
N ASP A 204 -7.18 5.63 -21.34
CA ASP A 204 -6.94 5.84 -22.76
C ASP A 204 -7.03 7.33 -23.14
N ARG A 205 -8.00 8.07 -22.59
CA ARG A 205 -8.15 9.52 -22.76
C ARG A 205 -6.93 10.27 -22.23
N ALA A 206 -6.47 9.94 -21.02
CA ALA A 206 -5.27 10.52 -20.43
C ALA A 206 -4.03 10.21 -21.28
N LEU A 207 -3.88 8.97 -21.76
CA LEU A 207 -2.78 8.56 -22.64
C LEU A 207 -2.74 9.37 -23.93
N GLN A 208 -3.88 9.55 -24.59
CA GLN A 208 -4.03 10.29 -25.84
C GLN A 208 -3.72 11.77 -25.65
N SER A 209 -4.13 12.37 -24.54
CA SER A 209 -3.84 13.77 -24.22
C SER A 209 -2.41 14.03 -23.75
N GLY A 210 -1.62 12.97 -23.49
CA GLY A 210 -0.27 13.07 -22.94
C GLY A 210 -0.25 13.45 -21.46
N ASP A 211 -1.31 13.09 -20.74
CA ASP A 211 -1.56 13.36 -19.33
C ASP A 211 -1.47 12.08 -18.47
N SER A 212 -1.82 12.17 -17.21
CA SER A 212 -1.95 11.08 -16.25
C SER A 212 -3.29 11.19 -15.52
N VAL A 213 -3.74 10.09 -14.95
CA VAL A 213 -5.03 10.01 -14.25
C VAL A 213 -4.85 9.41 -12.86
N GLY A 214 -5.57 9.97 -11.89
CA GLY A 214 -5.67 9.47 -10.53
C GLY A 214 -6.89 8.54 -10.36
N GLY A 215 -7.26 8.24 -9.12
CA GLY A 215 -8.42 7.43 -8.82
C GLY A 215 -8.49 7.01 -7.36
N VAL A 216 -9.33 6.03 -7.08
CA VAL A 216 -9.61 5.54 -5.72
C VAL A 216 -9.47 4.03 -5.69
N PHE A 217 -8.71 3.53 -4.74
CA PHE A 217 -8.69 2.12 -4.37
C PHE A 217 -9.33 1.92 -2.99
N GLU A 218 -9.85 0.73 -2.73
CA GLU A 218 -10.25 0.28 -1.41
C GLU A 218 -9.43 -0.94 -1.00
N VAL A 219 -8.95 -0.96 0.24
CA VAL A 219 -8.38 -2.15 0.90
C VAL A 219 -9.41 -2.69 1.87
N VAL A 220 -9.66 -3.98 1.76
CA VAL A 220 -10.56 -4.71 2.66
C VAL A 220 -9.75 -5.73 3.45
N ALA A 221 -9.87 -5.68 4.79
CA ALA A 221 -9.36 -6.72 5.66
C ALA A 221 -10.53 -7.55 6.21
N HIS A 222 -10.56 -8.81 5.84
CA HIS A 222 -11.59 -9.77 6.19
C HIS A 222 -11.14 -10.68 7.32
N GLY A 223 -12.07 -11.09 8.20
CA GLY A 223 -11.78 -12.00 9.32
C GLY A 223 -11.08 -11.32 10.50
N VAL A 224 -11.10 -10.00 10.59
CA VAL A 224 -10.49 -9.25 11.71
C VAL A 224 -11.35 -9.41 12.96
N PRO A 225 -10.82 -9.96 14.08
CA PRO A 225 -11.59 -10.08 15.30
C PRO A 225 -11.85 -8.70 15.93
N PRO A 226 -12.93 -8.53 16.71
CA PRO A 226 -13.11 -7.32 17.52
C PRO A 226 -11.95 -7.13 18.49
N GLY A 227 -11.62 -5.85 18.77
CA GLY A 227 -10.68 -5.50 19.83
C GLY A 227 -9.24 -5.25 19.39
N LEU A 228 -8.90 -5.12 18.11
CA LEU A 228 -7.62 -4.56 17.67
C LEU A 228 -7.68 -3.02 17.74
N GLY A 229 -6.57 -2.40 18.12
CA GLY A 229 -6.53 -0.96 18.43
C GLY A 229 -7.12 -0.63 19.79
N THR A 230 -7.32 0.64 20.08
CA THR A 230 -7.86 1.10 21.36
C THR A 230 -8.58 2.44 21.22
N TYR A 231 -9.53 2.70 22.10
CA TYR A 231 -10.14 4.03 22.31
C TYR A 231 -9.44 4.82 23.42
N ALA A 232 -8.54 4.17 24.17
CA ALA A 232 -7.97 4.75 25.38
C ALA A 232 -6.95 5.85 25.09
N GLN A 233 -6.22 5.78 23.96
CA GLN A 233 -5.20 6.73 23.58
C GLN A 233 -5.28 7.05 22.06
N TRP A 234 -5.13 8.33 21.72
CA TRP A 234 -5.39 8.84 20.38
C TRP A 234 -4.42 8.29 19.29
N ASP A 235 -3.15 8.07 19.65
CA ASP A 235 -2.08 7.58 18.75
C ASP A 235 -2.05 6.05 18.62
N GLU A 236 -2.87 5.34 19.37
CA GLU A 236 -3.04 3.88 19.31
C GLU A 236 -4.39 3.47 18.68
N ARG A 237 -5.21 4.43 18.27
CA ARG A 237 -6.46 4.18 17.56
C ARG A 237 -6.19 3.51 16.22
N LEU A 238 -6.92 2.42 15.92
CA LEU A 238 -6.70 1.65 14.69
C LEU A 238 -6.99 2.46 13.43
N ASP A 239 -8.05 3.27 13.41
CA ASP A 239 -8.38 4.17 12.31
C ASP A 239 -7.26 5.18 12.03
N ALA A 240 -6.68 5.78 13.08
CA ALA A 240 -5.56 6.71 12.96
C ALA A 240 -4.29 6.02 12.41
N LEU A 241 -3.97 4.83 12.90
CA LEU A 241 -2.82 4.05 12.43
C LEU A 241 -2.96 3.63 10.97
N LEU A 242 -4.15 3.16 10.56
CA LEU A 242 -4.44 2.78 9.17
C LEU A 242 -4.42 3.99 8.25
N ALA A 243 -5.02 5.11 8.67
CA ALA A 243 -4.99 6.35 7.89
C ALA A 243 -3.55 6.85 7.67
N ALA A 244 -2.72 6.86 8.71
CA ALA A 244 -1.31 7.24 8.61
C ALA A 244 -0.52 6.30 7.67
N ALA A 245 -0.75 4.98 7.77
CA ALA A 245 -0.11 3.98 6.95
C ALA A 245 -0.43 4.17 5.46
N VAL A 246 -1.72 4.32 5.10
CA VAL A 246 -2.17 4.52 3.72
C VAL A 246 -1.77 5.90 3.20
N MET A 247 -1.90 6.97 4.01
CA MET A 247 -1.45 8.33 3.64
C MET A 247 0.05 8.42 3.37
N SER A 248 0.86 7.52 3.92
CA SER A 248 2.30 7.48 3.71
C SER A 248 2.71 7.03 2.30
N LEU A 249 1.77 6.53 1.50
CA LEU A 249 2.03 6.09 0.13
C LEU A 249 2.13 7.30 -0.82
N GLN A 250 3.02 7.19 -1.79
CA GLN A 250 3.18 8.20 -2.81
C GLN A 250 1.86 8.42 -3.59
N ALA A 251 1.57 9.67 -3.90
CA ALA A 251 0.38 10.16 -4.60
C ALA A 251 -0.94 10.09 -3.81
N VAL A 252 -1.03 9.42 -2.68
CA VAL A 252 -2.23 9.47 -1.82
C VAL A 252 -2.40 10.88 -1.25
N LYS A 253 -3.63 11.42 -1.32
CA LYS A 253 -3.98 12.78 -0.89
C LYS A 253 -5.15 12.83 0.07
N ALA A 254 -5.92 11.73 0.18
CA ALA A 254 -6.95 11.55 1.20
C ALA A 254 -7.06 10.06 1.55
N VAL A 255 -7.53 9.79 2.76
CA VAL A 255 -7.85 8.45 3.25
C VAL A 255 -9.22 8.50 3.89
N GLU A 256 -10.02 7.46 3.68
CA GLU A 256 -11.38 7.31 4.18
C GLU A 256 -11.54 5.93 4.84
N VAL A 257 -12.30 5.87 5.93
CA VAL A 257 -12.65 4.63 6.62
C VAL A 257 -14.16 4.46 6.57
N GLY A 258 -14.63 3.32 6.08
CA GLY A 258 -16.07 3.04 5.92
C GLY A 258 -16.75 4.06 5.01
N ALA A 259 -17.89 4.59 5.45
CA ALA A 259 -18.66 5.61 4.72
C ALA A 259 -17.98 6.99 4.70
N GLY A 260 -16.98 7.23 5.55
CA GLY A 260 -16.09 8.37 5.58
C GLY A 260 -16.72 9.71 5.19
N ILE A 261 -16.38 10.20 3.98
CA ILE A 261 -16.84 11.52 3.49
C ILE A 261 -18.38 11.59 3.37
N SER A 262 -19.03 10.52 2.91
CA SER A 262 -20.50 10.50 2.75
C SER A 262 -21.22 10.55 4.10
N ALA A 263 -20.62 10.04 5.17
CA ALA A 263 -21.16 10.13 6.51
C ALA A 263 -21.27 11.57 7.00
N ALA A 264 -20.33 12.45 6.62
CA ALA A 264 -20.35 13.85 7.03
C ALA A 264 -21.55 14.66 6.51
N SER A 265 -22.17 14.23 5.42
CA SER A 265 -23.33 14.86 4.81
C SER A 265 -24.65 14.15 5.14
N SER A 266 -24.63 13.13 6.00
CA SER A 266 -25.77 12.27 6.32
C SER A 266 -26.26 12.48 7.75
N LEU A 267 -27.52 12.13 8.00
CA LEU A 267 -28.07 12.12 9.37
C LEU A 267 -27.50 10.91 10.15
N GLY A 268 -27.29 11.07 11.45
CA GLY A 268 -26.72 10.02 12.30
C GLY A 268 -27.51 8.71 12.24
N SER A 269 -28.85 8.76 12.20
CA SER A 269 -29.72 7.57 12.06
C SER A 269 -29.52 6.81 10.71
N ALA A 270 -29.03 7.49 9.69
CA ALA A 270 -28.72 6.87 8.40
C ALA A 270 -27.32 6.29 8.35
N VAL A 271 -26.39 6.78 9.17
CA VAL A 271 -24.97 6.41 9.17
C VAL A 271 -24.64 5.34 10.21
N HIS A 272 -25.10 5.51 11.47
CA HIS A 272 -24.72 4.58 12.53
C HIS A 272 -25.29 3.18 12.28
N ASP A 273 -24.43 2.18 12.41
CA ASP A 273 -24.76 0.78 12.16
C ASP A 273 -25.54 0.22 13.36
N GLU A 274 -26.81 -0.16 13.14
CA GLU A 274 -27.64 -0.76 14.18
C GLU A 274 -27.05 -2.09 14.64
N ILE A 275 -27.04 -2.31 15.97
CA ILE A 275 -26.49 -3.51 16.60
C ILE A 275 -27.61 -4.51 16.82
N GLY A 276 -27.44 -5.70 16.28
CA GLY A 276 -28.28 -6.86 16.51
C GLY A 276 -27.53 -7.97 17.28
N TYR A 277 -28.25 -9.03 17.60
CA TYR A 277 -27.67 -10.22 18.23
C TYR A 277 -28.23 -11.49 17.61
N GLU A 278 -27.33 -12.34 17.11
CA GLU A 278 -27.61 -13.70 16.64
C GLU A 278 -26.51 -14.63 17.15
N LYS A 279 -26.84 -15.48 18.10
CA LYS A 279 -25.90 -16.32 18.88
C LYS A 279 -24.83 -17.05 18.04
N THR A 280 -25.17 -17.44 16.84
CA THR A 280 -24.28 -18.21 15.95
C THR A 280 -23.51 -17.34 14.95
N SER A 281 -23.73 -16.03 14.98
CA SER A 281 -23.14 -15.11 14.01
C SER A 281 -21.82 -14.51 14.49
N GLY A 282 -20.88 -14.36 13.58
CA GLY A 282 -19.61 -13.68 13.81
C GLY A 282 -18.77 -14.23 14.96
N PHE A 283 -18.04 -13.34 15.62
CA PHE A 283 -17.12 -13.70 16.72
C PHE A 283 -17.80 -13.79 18.09
N SER A 284 -18.87 -13.02 18.32
CA SER A 284 -19.50 -12.84 19.65
C SER A 284 -21.00 -12.93 19.63
N GLY A 285 -21.63 -13.18 18.49
CA GLY A 285 -23.06 -13.12 18.29
C GLY A 285 -23.62 -11.70 18.06
N PHE A 286 -22.87 -10.65 18.34
CA PHE A 286 -23.27 -9.31 17.97
C PHE A 286 -23.06 -9.05 16.48
N THR A 287 -24.06 -8.49 15.82
CA THR A 287 -24.07 -8.21 14.37
C THR A 287 -24.30 -6.74 14.11
N ARG A 288 -24.01 -6.33 12.88
CA ARG A 288 -24.34 -5.00 12.37
C ARG A 288 -25.16 -5.13 11.09
N ALA A 289 -26.21 -4.31 10.99
CA ALA A 289 -27.07 -4.33 9.81
C ALA A 289 -26.36 -3.78 8.54
N ARG A 290 -25.36 -2.93 8.74
CA ARG A 290 -24.52 -2.31 7.71
C ARG A 290 -23.09 -2.23 8.24
N ASN A 291 -22.16 -1.73 7.42
CA ASN A 291 -20.78 -1.51 7.83
C ASN A 291 -20.29 -0.10 7.43
N ASN A 292 -21.08 0.91 7.75
CA ASN A 292 -20.74 2.33 7.50
C ASN A 292 -19.52 2.77 8.34
N ALA A 293 -19.33 2.16 9.52
CA ALA A 293 -18.16 2.37 10.36
C ALA A 293 -16.87 1.80 9.74
N GLY A 294 -16.96 0.97 8.68
CA GLY A 294 -15.81 0.35 8.03
C GLY A 294 -15.03 -0.57 8.95
N GLY A 295 -15.71 -1.33 9.82
CA GLY A 295 -15.11 -2.30 10.74
C GLY A 295 -14.44 -1.71 11.97
N ILE A 296 -14.52 -0.39 12.20
CA ILE A 296 -13.84 0.30 13.31
C ILE A 296 -14.79 1.26 14.01
N GLU A 297 -14.97 1.08 15.31
CA GLU A 297 -15.75 1.96 16.17
C GLU A 297 -14.88 2.52 17.28
N GLY A 298 -14.79 3.85 17.38
CA GLY A 298 -13.98 4.52 18.40
C GLY A 298 -12.48 4.19 18.37
N GLY A 299 -11.94 3.72 17.25
CA GLY A 299 -10.54 3.30 17.11
C GLY A 299 -10.28 1.83 17.43
N VAL A 300 -11.33 1.02 17.60
CA VAL A 300 -11.27 -0.42 17.90
C VAL A 300 -11.98 -1.20 16.80
N SER A 301 -11.38 -2.30 16.32
CA SER A 301 -12.07 -3.20 15.39
C SER A 301 -13.30 -3.83 16.03
N ASN A 302 -14.39 -3.93 15.27
CA ASN A 302 -15.70 -4.36 15.78
C ASN A 302 -16.13 -5.76 15.31
N GLY A 303 -15.32 -6.44 14.51
CA GLY A 303 -15.60 -7.78 13.98
C GLY A 303 -16.13 -7.80 12.54
N GLU A 304 -16.52 -6.64 12.00
CA GLU A 304 -16.87 -6.48 10.58
C GLU A 304 -15.61 -6.30 9.72
N GLU A 305 -15.77 -6.36 8.40
CA GLU A 305 -14.67 -6.09 7.46
C GLU A 305 -14.12 -4.67 7.66
N ILE A 306 -12.80 -4.56 7.82
CA ILE A 306 -12.16 -3.23 7.82
C ILE A 306 -12.04 -2.77 6.38
N ARG A 307 -12.59 -1.58 6.10
CA ARG A 307 -12.61 -0.96 4.77
C ARG A 307 -11.94 0.41 4.80
N VAL A 308 -10.82 0.52 4.06
CA VAL A 308 -10.01 1.75 4.00
C VAL A 308 -9.80 2.14 2.54
N ARG A 309 -10.21 3.35 2.17
CA ARG A 309 -10.04 3.91 0.82
C ARG A 309 -8.87 4.87 0.77
N GLY A 310 -8.14 4.85 -0.33
CA GLY A 310 -7.09 5.80 -0.63
C GLY A 310 -7.36 6.53 -1.94
N TYR A 311 -7.27 7.85 -1.91
CA TYR A 311 -7.51 8.75 -3.04
C TYR A 311 -6.17 9.20 -3.60
N LEU A 312 -5.90 8.87 -4.86
CA LEU A 312 -4.66 9.21 -5.54
C LEU A 312 -4.84 10.41 -6.46
N LYS A 313 -3.95 11.38 -6.34
CA LYS A 313 -3.77 12.38 -7.39
C LYS A 313 -3.12 11.75 -8.63
N PRO A 314 -3.31 12.35 -9.82
CA PRO A 314 -2.55 11.98 -11.02
C PRO A 314 -1.03 12.03 -10.79
N ILE A 315 -0.28 11.21 -11.54
CA ILE A 315 1.18 11.21 -11.47
C ILE A 315 1.72 12.52 -12.02
N SER A 316 2.73 13.08 -11.35
CA SER A 316 3.27 14.40 -11.66
C SER A 316 4.18 14.47 -12.90
N THR A 317 4.61 13.32 -13.45
CA THR A 317 5.37 13.28 -14.70
C THR A 317 4.44 13.12 -15.88
N LEU A 318 4.31 14.17 -16.69
CA LEU A 318 3.41 14.24 -17.83
C LEU A 318 4.19 14.19 -19.14
N ARG A 319 3.65 13.52 -20.18
CA ARG A 319 4.22 13.55 -21.53
C ARG A 319 4.16 14.94 -22.14
N ARG A 320 3.18 15.76 -21.71
CA ARG A 320 3.12 17.20 -21.97
C ARG A 320 3.55 17.95 -20.71
N PRO A 321 4.86 18.22 -20.52
CA PRO A 321 5.36 18.78 -19.28
C PRO A 321 4.76 20.18 -19.01
N LEU A 322 4.41 20.40 -17.74
CA LEU A 322 3.97 21.71 -17.26
C LEU A 322 5.13 22.71 -17.22
N GLN A 323 4.82 23.99 -17.03
CA GLN A 323 5.83 25.01 -16.80
C GLN A 323 6.55 24.79 -15.46
N SER A 324 7.83 25.08 -15.46
CA SER A 324 8.72 25.00 -14.33
C SER A 324 9.81 26.07 -14.44
N VAL A 325 10.83 25.99 -13.61
CA VAL A 325 12.02 26.84 -13.65
C VAL A 325 13.28 25.99 -13.54
N ASP A 326 14.35 26.44 -14.15
CA ASP A 326 15.67 25.85 -13.93
C ASP A 326 16.20 26.20 -12.54
N PHE A 327 16.76 25.23 -11.81
CA PHE A 327 17.27 25.44 -10.45
C PHE A 327 18.42 26.46 -10.38
N ALA A 328 19.27 26.50 -11.38
CA ALA A 328 20.46 27.35 -11.38
C ALA A 328 20.16 28.75 -11.93
N THR A 329 19.55 28.82 -13.14
CA THR A 329 19.33 30.10 -13.83
C THR A 329 18.08 30.84 -13.36
N ARG A 330 17.11 30.14 -12.77
CA ARG A 330 15.77 30.67 -12.42
C ARG A 330 14.90 31.02 -13.62
N GLU A 331 15.34 30.70 -14.81
CA GLU A 331 14.60 30.97 -16.04
C GLU A 331 13.44 29.99 -16.22
N PRO A 332 12.31 30.42 -16.81
CA PRO A 332 11.18 29.56 -17.13
C PRO A 332 11.58 28.45 -18.12
N VAL A 333 11.30 27.23 -17.77
CA VAL A 333 11.55 26.03 -18.60
C VAL A 333 10.41 25.04 -18.46
N LYS A 334 10.37 24.03 -19.31
CA LYS A 334 9.49 22.87 -19.10
C LYS A 334 10.01 21.99 -17.97
N ALA A 335 9.08 21.43 -17.19
CA ALA A 335 9.40 20.46 -16.15
C ALA A 335 10.16 19.27 -16.73
N ALA A 336 11.06 18.68 -15.94
CA ALA A 336 11.79 17.49 -16.32
C ALA A 336 10.80 16.35 -16.67
N TYR A 337 11.11 15.61 -17.73
CA TYR A 337 10.36 14.43 -18.14
C TYR A 337 11.17 13.17 -17.82
N GLU A 338 10.59 12.30 -17.06
CA GLU A 338 11.10 10.95 -16.81
C GLU A 338 10.05 9.94 -17.31
N ARG A 339 10.46 8.73 -17.66
CA ARG A 339 9.49 7.69 -18.05
C ARG A 339 8.52 7.43 -16.91
N SER A 340 7.23 7.48 -17.21
CA SER A 340 6.18 7.42 -16.21
C SER A 340 5.00 6.59 -16.69
N ASP A 341 4.24 6.08 -15.73
CA ASP A 341 2.94 5.45 -15.93
C ASP A 341 1.89 6.52 -16.25
N VAL A 342 0.75 6.13 -16.82
CA VAL A 342 -0.43 6.98 -16.99
C VAL A 342 -1.38 6.81 -15.80
N CYS A 343 -1.55 5.56 -15.35
CA CYS A 343 -2.37 5.18 -14.20
C CYS A 343 -1.60 4.21 -13.30
N VAL A 344 -1.66 4.42 -11.97
CA VAL A 344 -1.02 3.56 -10.96
C VAL A 344 -2.00 3.08 -9.89
N VAL A 345 -3.30 3.33 -10.04
CA VAL A 345 -4.29 3.07 -8.99
C VAL A 345 -4.28 1.60 -8.54
N PRO A 346 -4.25 0.58 -9.44
CA PRO A 346 -4.16 -0.82 -9.02
C PRO A 346 -2.90 -1.14 -8.21
N ALA A 347 -1.76 -0.65 -8.66
CA ALA A 347 -0.47 -0.87 -7.99
C ALA A 347 -0.42 -0.20 -6.60
N ALA A 348 -1.06 0.97 -6.46
CA ALA A 348 -1.18 1.65 -5.17
C ALA A 348 -2.09 0.87 -4.21
N GLY A 349 -3.15 0.24 -4.72
CA GLY A 349 -3.99 -0.68 -3.93
C GLY A 349 -3.17 -1.83 -3.34
N VAL A 350 -2.31 -2.49 -4.13
CA VAL A 350 -1.43 -3.57 -3.64
C VAL A 350 -0.42 -3.05 -2.62
N ALA A 351 0.15 -1.86 -2.82
CA ALA A 351 1.03 -1.24 -1.83
C ALA A 351 0.27 -0.89 -0.54
N ALA A 352 -0.98 -0.47 -0.65
CA ALA A 352 -1.84 -0.19 0.51
C ALA A 352 -2.22 -1.46 1.27
N GLU A 353 -2.48 -2.59 0.59
CA GLU A 353 -2.65 -3.90 1.25
C GLU A 353 -1.46 -4.22 2.16
N ALA A 354 -0.24 -4.00 1.68
CA ALA A 354 0.98 -4.24 2.46
C ALA A 354 1.04 -3.33 3.71
N MET A 355 0.66 -2.06 3.57
CA MET A 355 0.66 -1.11 4.69
C MET A 355 -0.41 -1.42 5.72
N VAL A 356 -1.62 -1.78 5.27
CA VAL A 356 -2.73 -2.23 6.13
C VAL A 356 -2.33 -3.53 6.85
N ALA A 357 -1.74 -4.50 6.13
CA ALA A 357 -1.30 -5.76 6.72
C ALA A 357 -0.21 -5.56 7.79
N LEU A 358 0.79 -4.70 7.56
CA LEU A 358 1.82 -4.38 8.55
C LEU A 358 1.22 -3.74 9.80
N THR A 359 0.23 -2.84 9.62
CA THR A 359 -0.47 -2.19 10.72
C THR A 359 -1.31 -3.19 11.53
N LEU A 360 -2.11 -4.02 10.87
CA LEU A 360 -2.92 -5.03 11.54
C LEU A 360 -2.07 -6.10 12.22
N ALA A 361 -0.97 -6.53 11.60
CA ALA A 361 -0.03 -7.47 12.21
C ALA A 361 0.61 -6.89 13.48
N ARG A 362 0.95 -5.59 13.46
CA ARG A 362 1.42 -4.87 14.66
C ARG A 362 0.35 -4.87 15.75
N CYS A 363 -0.87 -4.44 15.46
CA CYS A 363 -1.96 -4.40 16.44
C CYS A 363 -2.32 -5.79 16.97
N ALA A 364 -2.28 -6.83 16.13
CA ALA A 364 -2.51 -8.21 16.55
C ALA A 364 -1.42 -8.70 17.53
N LEU A 365 -0.14 -8.39 17.27
CA LEU A 365 0.96 -8.71 18.17
C LEU A 365 0.92 -7.90 19.46
N GLU A 366 0.47 -6.67 19.44
CA GLU A 366 0.26 -5.85 20.64
C GLU A 366 -0.85 -6.46 21.53
N LYS A 367 -1.94 -6.94 20.93
CA LYS A 367 -3.07 -7.53 21.65
C LYS A 367 -2.81 -8.97 22.13
N PHE A 368 -2.32 -9.83 21.24
CA PHE A 368 -2.20 -11.26 21.51
C PHE A 368 -0.79 -11.67 21.99
N GLY A 369 0.23 -10.84 21.70
CA GLY A 369 1.61 -11.13 22.06
C GLY A 369 2.15 -12.40 21.41
N GLY A 370 3.19 -12.95 22.02
CA GLY A 370 3.83 -14.20 21.64
C GLY A 370 5.13 -14.02 20.86
N ASP A 371 6.15 -14.79 21.26
CA ASP A 371 7.44 -14.87 20.56
C ASP A 371 7.42 -15.90 19.43
N SER A 372 6.37 -16.74 19.39
CA SER A 372 6.12 -17.71 18.32
C SER A 372 4.70 -17.63 17.79
N VAL A 373 4.51 -18.00 16.51
CA VAL A 373 3.18 -18.04 15.88
C VAL A 373 2.20 -18.92 16.66
N GLY A 374 2.65 -20.09 17.14
CA GLY A 374 1.81 -20.99 17.94
C GLY A 374 1.35 -20.38 19.26
N GLU A 375 2.17 -19.54 19.88
CA GLU A 375 1.80 -18.80 21.07
C GLU A 375 0.76 -17.72 20.78
N THR A 376 0.97 -16.91 19.75
CA THR A 376 -0.01 -15.91 19.30
C THR A 376 -1.35 -16.54 18.97
N GLN A 377 -1.35 -17.67 18.23
CA GLN A 377 -2.56 -18.42 17.90
C GLN A 377 -3.28 -18.96 19.14
N ARG A 378 -2.55 -19.44 20.14
CA ARG A 378 -3.13 -19.90 21.41
C ARG A 378 -3.83 -18.76 22.15
N ASN A 379 -3.18 -17.60 22.22
CA ASN A 379 -3.71 -16.42 22.88
C ASN A 379 -4.95 -15.86 22.14
N LEU A 380 -4.92 -15.82 20.81
CA LEU A 380 -6.08 -15.49 19.99
C LEU A 380 -7.26 -16.44 20.25
N ARG A 381 -7.03 -17.77 20.27
CA ARG A 381 -8.10 -18.74 20.54
C ARG A 381 -8.74 -18.52 21.91
N GLY A 382 -7.95 -18.30 22.97
CA GLY A 382 -8.48 -17.98 24.29
C GLY A 382 -9.33 -16.70 24.30
N TYR A 383 -8.90 -15.67 23.55
CA TYR A 383 -9.69 -14.46 23.39
C TYR A 383 -11.01 -14.72 22.63
N LEU A 384 -11.00 -15.49 21.56
CA LEU A 384 -12.21 -15.82 20.81
C LEU A 384 -13.21 -16.66 21.64
N GLU A 385 -12.72 -17.54 22.52
CA GLU A 385 -13.58 -18.25 23.49
C GLU A 385 -14.21 -17.28 24.49
N GLN A 386 -13.45 -16.30 24.98
CA GLN A 386 -13.98 -15.25 25.84
C GLN A 386 -15.11 -14.46 25.14
N LEU A 387 -14.93 -14.09 23.88
CA LEU A 387 -15.95 -13.36 23.11
C LEU A 387 -17.26 -14.16 22.96
N LYS A 388 -17.17 -15.48 22.78
CA LYS A 388 -18.35 -16.37 22.68
C LYS A 388 -19.12 -16.50 23.98
N SER A 389 -18.45 -16.25 25.10
CA SER A 389 -19.06 -16.30 26.44
C SER A 389 -19.54 -14.96 26.96
N TYR A 390 -19.28 -13.88 26.23
CA TYR A 390 -19.69 -12.53 26.57
C TYR A 390 -21.17 -12.34 26.32
#